data_85e2107509669c73fc372c001ce1e4da
#
_entry.id   85e2107509669c73fc372c001ce1e4da
#
_cell.length_a   1.000
_cell.length_b   1.000
_cell.length_c   1.000
_cell.angle_alpha   90.00
_cell.angle_beta   90.00
_cell.angle_gamma   90.00
#
_symmetry.space_group_name_H-M   'P 1'
#
loop_
_entity.id
_entity.type
_entity.pdbx_description
1 polymer ?
#
loop_
_entity_poly.entity_id
_entity_poly.type
_entity_poly.pdbx_seq_one_letter_code
_entity_poly.pdbx_strand_id
1 'polypeptide(L)'
;QAIEGRHNRAVEKISELTGGTGNLSDFADGYLYFGLHKENGHWVFREWAPNANAIYLIGNFSNWKERPEYRLLAIGRGVWEIKLPLDTLHHLDFYKLSVHWPGGQGERIPAWATRVVQDPETYIFSAQIWDPEKPFVFSKKPFRPQTSPLLIYECHIGMAQQEEKVGSYTEFKEKILPRIVADGYNAIQIMAIQEHPYYGSFGYHVSSFFAPSSRFGTPDELKSLIDEAHKMGTAVIMDIVHSHAVKNEVEGLGRFDGSYNQYFYGDHRREHPAWDSLCFDYGKNDVIHFLLSNCKYWLDEFRFDGFRFDGVTSMLYYNHGLGQAFGSYDDYYNGGQDDNAIVYLTLANELIHQVNPRAITIAEEMSGMPGLAAKFNDGGIGFDYRMAMGIPDFWIKTIKEKKDEDWKPTAIFWELTNRRSDEKTINYAESHDQALVGDKTIIFRLIDDVMYWHMSKGDTNLIVDRGMALHKMIRLVTLSTINGGYLNFMGNEFGHPEWIDFPRQGNGWSYKYARRQWDLVDRNDLKYQYLGAFDEAMIHVVSQKKKFERTPIVKLCENDGDQVLAFLRDDLLFVFNFHPFKSFNGYG
;
A
#
# COMPACT_ATOMS: atom_id res chain seq x y z
N GLN A 1 -32.22 -5.30 -0.46
CA GLN A 1 -32.06 -6.61 -1.10
C GLN A 1 -30.61 -6.86 -1.57
N ALA A 2 -30.02 -6.01 -2.44
CA ALA A 2 -28.67 -6.22 -2.94
C ALA A 2 -27.60 -6.17 -1.84
N ILE A 3 -27.69 -5.19 -0.94
CA ILE A 3 -26.79 -5.04 0.22
C ILE A 3 -27.00 -6.21 1.20
N GLU A 4 -28.22 -6.62 1.48
CA GLU A 4 -28.52 -7.79 2.32
C GLU A 4 -27.98 -9.08 1.69
N GLY A 5 -28.16 -9.26 0.38
CA GLY A 5 -27.64 -10.42 -0.33
C GLY A 5 -26.11 -10.50 -0.24
N ARG A 6 -25.43 -9.37 -0.39
CA ARG A 6 -23.97 -9.27 -0.23
C ARG A 6 -23.53 -9.60 1.20
N HIS A 7 -24.19 -9.04 2.19
CA HIS A 7 -23.92 -9.32 3.60
C HIS A 7 -24.13 -10.80 3.94
N ASN A 8 -25.25 -11.37 3.51
CA ASN A 8 -25.57 -12.78 3.76
C ASN A 8 -24.55 -13.73 3.15
N ARG A 9 -24.09 -13.48 1.90
CA ARG A 9 -23.01 -14.27 1.30
C ARG A 9 -21.73 -14.26 2.13
N ALA A 10 -21.35 -13.11 2.69
CA ALA A 10 -20.20 -13.01 3.58
C ALA A 10 -20.41 -13.78 4.89
N VAL A 11 -21.58 -13.66 5.52
CA VAL A 11 -21.95 -14.42 6.74
C VAL A 11 -21.89 -15.92 6.48
N GLU A 12 -22.48 -16.39 5.39
CA GLU A 12 -22.47 -17.79 4.99
C GLU A 12 -21.05 -18.30 4.77
N LYS A 13 -20.21 -17.51 4.07
CA LYS A 13 -18.80 -17.88 3.84
C LYS A 13 -18.00 -17.92 5.14
N ILE A 14 -18.18 -16.99 6.04
CA ILE A 14 -17.56 -17.02 7.37
C ILE A 14 -17.97 -18.29 8.12
N SER A 15 -19.24 -18.62 8.12
CA SER A 15 -19.75 -19.83 8.77
C SER A 15 -19.17 -21.11 8.14
N GLU A 16 -19.10 -21.18 6.81
CA GLU A 16 -18.50 -22.29 6.08
C GLU A 16 -17.03 -22.50 6.47
N LEU A 17 -16.21 -21.43 6.41
CA LEU A 17 -14.76 -21.50 6.65
C LEU A 17 -14.41 -21.77 8.11
N THR A 18 -15.23 -21.31 9.04
CA THR A 18 -14.96 -21.40 10.49
C THR A 18 -15.72 -22.52 11.18
N GLY A 19 -16.45 -23.36 10.43
CA GLY A 19 -17.31 -24.39 11.03
C GLY A 19 -18.38 -23.82 11.95
N GLY A 20 -18.89 -22.62 11.67
CA GLY A 20 -19.94 -21.93 12.42
C GLY A 20 -19.47 -21.14 13.63
N THR A 21 -18.17 -21.11 13.96
CA THR A 21 -17.65 -20.37 15.12
C THR A 21 -17.58 -18.86 14.87
N GLY A 22 -17.48 -18.42 13.61
CA GLY A 22 -17.23 -17.03 13.23
C GLY A 22 -15.80 -16.53 13.49
N ASN A 23 -14.90 -17.39 13.99
CA ASN A 23 -13.53 -17.02 14.32
C ASN A 23 -12.61 -17.16 13.11
N LEU A 24 -12.53 -16.11 12.30
CA LEU A 24 -11.63 -16.03 11.15
C LEU A 24 -10.15 -16.01 11.57
N SER A 25 -9.84 -15.51 12.76
CA SER A 25 -8.47 -15.47 13.27
C SER A 25 -7.89 -16.90 13.42
N ASP A 26 -8.67 -17.85 13.90
CA ASP A 26 -8.23 -19.25 13.98
C ASP A 26 -8.15 -19.91 12.59
N PHE A 27 -9.03 -19.54 11.68
CA PHE A 27 -8.98 -20.01 10.30
C PHE A 27 -7.73 -19.52 9.56
N ALA A 28 -7.30 -18.28 9.79
CA ALA A 28 -6.20 -17.62 9.09
C ALA A 28 -4.80 -17.93 9.67
N ASP A 29 -4.61 -19.10 10.23
CA ASP A 29 -3.36 -19.56 10.84
C ASP A 29 -2.45 -20.35 9.87
N GLY A 30 -2.72 -20.30 8.56
CA GLY A 30 -1.98 -21.08 7.57
C GLY A 30 -0.47 -20.85 7.59
N TYR A 31 -0.01 -19.64 7.91
CA TYR A 31 1.42 -19.32 8.01
C TYR A 31 2.12 -20.01 9.20
N LEU A 32 1.38 -20.50 10.19
CA LEU A 32 1.91 -21.31 11.29
C LEU A 32 2.00 -22.81 10.93
N TYR A 33 1.33 -23.21 9.85
CA TYR A 33 1.26 -24.60 9.40
C TYR A 33 2.07 -24.85 8.13
N PHE A 34 1.87 -24.05 7.10
CA PHE A 34 2.61 -24.14 5.82
C PHE A 34 3.97 -23.45 5.91
N GLY A 35 4.87 -23.81 4.99
CA GLY A 35 6.25 -23.33 5.01
C GLY A 35 7.12 -24.18 5.95
N LEU A 36 8.23 -23.60 6.37
CA LEU A 36 9.27 -24.29 7.15
C LEU A 36 9.17 -23.90 8.63
N HIS A 37 9.01 -24.88 9.51
CA HIS A 37 8.87 -24.68 10.95
C HIS A 37 9.70 -25.68 11.75
N LYS A 38 10.00 -25.35 13.00
CA LYS A 38 10.53 -26.29 14.00
C LYS A 38 9.38 -26.82 14.85
N GLU A 39 9.11 -28.11 14.75
CA GLU A 39 8.04 -28.77 15.51
C GLU A 39 8.57 -30.06 16.15
N ASN A 40 8.35 -30.23 17.43
CA ASN A 40 8.68 -31.47 18.15
C ASN A 40 10.10 -32.00 17.90
N GLY A 41 11.09 -31.11 17.84
CA GLY A 41 12.50 -31.48 17.65
C GLY A 41 12.89 -31.82 16.21
N HIS A 42 12.09 -31.40 15.24
CA HIS A 42 12.33 -31.59 13.81
C HIS A 42 12.10 -30.28 13.05
N TRP A 43 12.74 -30.15 11.89
CA TRP A 43 12.27 -29.27 10.85
C TRP A 43 11.08 -29.92 10.15
N VAL A 44 9.98 -29.20 10.02
CA VAL A 44 8.77 -29.63 9.30
C VAL A 44 8.50 -28.62 8.19
N PHE A 45 8.41 -29.11 6.97
CA PHE A 45 8.05 -28.29 5.83
C PHE A 45 6.76 -28.81 5.21
N ARG A 46 5.80 -27.90 4.95
CA ARG A 46 4.53 -28.22 4.29
C ARG A 46 4.25 -27.26 3.15
N GLU A 47 3.70 -27.81 2.06
CA GLU A 47 3.28 -27.03 0.90
C GLU A 47 1.96 -27.56 0.35
N TRP A 48 1.15 -26.64 -0.19
CA TRP A 48 -0.09 -26.98 -0.87
C TRP A 48 0.14 -26.96 -2.39
N ALA A 49 0.03 -28.12 -3.03
CA ALA A 49 0.24 -28.31 -4.46
C ALA A 49 -0.62 -29.49 -4.96
N PRO A 50 -1.94 -29.28 -5.17
CA PRO A 50 -2.88 -30.37 -5.39
C PRO A 50 -2.69 -31.10 -6.72
N ASN A 51 -2.11 -30.48 -7.75
CA ASN A 51 -1.84 -31.11 -9.04
C ASN A 51 -0.44 -31.78 -9.12
N ALA A 52 0.39 -31.61 -8.10
CA ALA A 52 1.72 -32.23 -8.06
C ALA A 52 1.62 -33.73 -7.89
N ASN A 53 2.57 -34.47 -8.47
CA ASN A 53 2.72 -35.91 -8.30
C ASN A 53 4.00 -36.34 -7.58
N ALA A 54 4.99 -35.44 -7.46
CA ALA A 54 6.15 -35.55 -6.59
C ALA A 54 6.70 -34.16 -6.25
N ILE A 55 7.23 -33.99 -5.04
CA ILE A 55 7.91 -32.75 -4.61
C ILE A 55 9.17 -33.12 -3.82
N TYR A 56 10.27 -32.41 -4.10
CA TYR A 56 11.54 -32.55 -3.38
C TYR A 56 11.97 -31.18 -2.85
N LEU A 57 12.51 -31.15 -1.64
CA LEU A 57 13.34 -30.04 -1.19
C LEU A 57 14.71 -30.13 -1.84
N ILE A 58 15.16 -29.03 -2.43
CA ILE A 58 16.49 -28.88 -3.00
C ILE A 58 17.13 -27.62 -2.44
N GLY A 59 18.44 -27.64 -2.22
CA GLY A 59 19.15 -26.50 -1.66
C GLY A 59 20.61 -26.81 -1.35
N ASN A 60 21.25 -25.98 -0.51
CA ASN A 60 22.64 -26.18 -0.10
C ASN A 60 22.88 -27.59 0.46
N PHE A 61 21.96 -28.06 1.30
CA PHE A 61 22.01 -29.36 1.98
C PHE A 61 21.95 -30.57 1.03
N SER A 62 21.43 -30.41 -0.19
CA SER A 62 21.28 -31.47 -1.19
C SER A 62 22.19 -31.29 -2.41
N ASN A 63 23.06 -30.26 -2.41
CA ASN A 63 23.79 -29.78 -3.60
C ASN A 63 22.85 -29.49 -4.77
N TRP A 64 21.67 -28.93 -4.48
CA TRP A 64 20.63 -28.56 -5.47
C TRP A 64 20.12 -29.73 -6.32
N LYS A 65 20.19 -30.96 -5.78
CA LYS A 65 19.74 -32.17 -6.45
C LYS A 65 18.57 -32.80 -5.70
N GLU A 66 17.69 -33.42 -6.48
CA GLU A 66 16.68 -34.29 -5.91
C GLU A 66 17.34 -35.50 -5.27
N ARG A 67 16.97 -35.79 -4.02
CA ARG A 67 17.42 -36.96 -3.29
C ARG A 67 16.24 -37.61 -2.58
N PRO A 68 16.19 -38.95 -2.45
CA PRO A 68 15.08 -39.63 -1.81
C PRO A 68 14.80 -39.16 -0.38
N GLU A 69 15.84 -38.81 0.38
CA GLU A 69 15.73 -38.33 1.77
C GLU A 69 15.07 -36.95 1.90
N TYR A 70 15.00 -36.19 0.81
CA TYR A 70 14.35 -34.87 0.75
C TYR A 70 13.04 -34.85 -0.01
N ARG A 71 12.47 -36.05 -0.30
CA ARG A 71 11.17 -36.17 -0.95
C ARG A 71 10.05 -35.94 0.05
N LEU A 72 9.11 -35.08 -0.30
CA LEU A 72 7.89 -34.84 0.48
C LEU A 72 6.90 -35.98 0.29
N LEU A 73 6.08 -36.22 1.29
CA LEU A 73 4.98 -37.15 1.29
C LEU A 73 3.65 -36.43 1.15
N ALA A 74 2.77 -36.95 0.29
CA ALA A 74 1.41 -36.45 0.21
C ALA A 74 0.63 -36.89 1.45
N ILE A 75 0.08 -35.93 2.20
CA ILE A 75 -0.67 -36.19 3.44
C ILE A 75 -2.18 -35.95 3.29
N GLY A 76 -2.65 -35.76 2.07
CA GLY A 76 -4.05 -35.53 1.73
C GLY A 76 -4.39 -34.09 1.43
N ARG A 77 -5.53 -33.88 0.77
CA ARG A 77 -6.07 -32.53 0.39
C ARG A 77 -5.08 -31.64 -0.40
N GLY A 78 -4.18 -32.24 -1.18
CA GLY A 78 -3.16 -31.53 -1.94
C GLY A 78 -2.00 -31.02 -1.10
N VAL A 79 -1.89 -31.42 0.16
CA VAL A 79 -0.81 -31.02 1.07
C VAL A 79 0.32 -32.04 1.04
N TRP A 80 1.54 -31.53 0.97
CA TRP A 80 2.80 -32.27 0.98
C TRP A 80 3.61 -31.91 2.21
N GLU A 81 4.22 -32.91 2.87
CA GLU A 81 4.98 -32.72 4.11
C GLU A 81 6.30 -33.47 4.09
N ILE A 82 7.33 -32.88 4.70
CA ILE A 82 8.56 -33.59 5.06
C ILE A 82 8.97 -33.20 6.48
N LYS A 83 9.56 -34.17 7.21
CA LYS A 83 10.19 -33.98 8.52
C LYS A 83 11.66 -34.33 8.44
N LEU A 84 12.51 -33.42 8.89
CA LEU A 84 13.97 -33.56 8.83
C LEU A 84 14.56 -33.36 10.23
N PRO A 85 15.71 -34.01 10.55
CA PRO A 85 16.47 -33.69 11.76
C PRO A 85 16.86 -32.22 11.83
N LEU A 86 16.97 -31.64 13.04
CA LEU A 86 17.28 -30.23 13.23
C LEU A 86 18.67 -29.80 12.70
N ASP A 87 19.60 -30.73 12.59
CA ASP A 87 20.95 -30.51 12.06
C ASP A 87 21.04 -30.58 10.53
N THR A 88 19.91 -30.79 9.86
CA THR A 88 19.87 -30.86 8.39
C THR A 88 19.89 -29.49 7.73
N LEU A 89 19.19 -28.53 8.32
CA LEU A 89 18.99 -27.19 7.76
C LEU A 89 19.49 -26.13 8.74
N HIS A 90 20.18 -25.11 8.21
CA HIS A 90 20.81 -24.07 9.00
C HIS A 90 20.35 -22.67 8.61
N HIS A 91 20.50 -21.73 9.52
CA HIS A 91 20.29 -20.31 9.25
C HIS A 91 21.09 -19.87 8.02
N LEU A 92 20.44 -19.14 7.11
CA LEU A 92 20.95 -18.65 5.81
C LEU A 92 21.12 -19.70 4.71
N ASP A 93 20.82 -20.97 4.94
CA ASP A 93 20.76 -21.93 3.86
C ASP A 93 19.72 -21.52 2.81
N PHE A 94 20.08 -21.69 1.53
CA PHE A 94 19.16 -21.47 0.42
C PHE A 94 18.46 -22.75 0.02
N TYR A 95 17.19 -22.63 -0.37
CA TYR A 95 16.40 -23.77 -0.80
C TYR A 95 15.29 -23.38 -1.78
N LYS A 96 14.81 -24.38 -2.51
CA LYS A 96 13.64 -24.36 -3.40
C LYS A 96 12.90 -25.68 -3.31
N LEU A 97 11.79 -25.74 -4.03
CA LEU A 97 11.11 -26.99 -4.34
C LEU A 97 11.40 -27.41 -5.78
N SER A 98 11.65 -28.70 -6.00
CA SER A 98 11.49 -29.31 -7.32
C SER A 98 10.11 -29.96 -7.35
N VAL A 99 9.21 -29.43 -8.17
CA VAL A 99 7.81 -29.85 -8.25
C VAL A 99 7.59 -30.60 -9.56
N HIS A 100 7.05 -31.81 -9.47
CA HIS A 100 6.65 -32.62 -10.62
C HIS A 100 5.12 -32.64 -10.71
N TRP A 101 4.62 -32.57 -11.93
CA TRP A 101 3.19 -32.66 -12.25
C TRP A 101 2.97 -33.51 -13.52
N PRO A 102 1.75 -33.91 -13.84
CA PRO A 102 1.49 -34.66 -15.08
C PRO A 102 2.01 -33.90 -16.31
N GLY A 103 3.03 -34.45 -16.96
CA GLY A 103 3.61 -33.92 -18.18
C GLY A 103 4.73 -32.86 -17.99
N GLY A 104 5.20 -32.65 -16.76
CA GLY A 104 6.28 -31.67 -16.55
C GLY A 104 6.86 -31.61 -15.14
N GLN A 105 7.84 -30.74 -14.99
CA GLN A 105 8.46 -30.43 -13.70
C GLN A 105 9.07 -29.03 -13.75
N GLY A 106 9.31 -28.42 -12.58
CA GLY A 106 10.00 -27.15 -12.48
C GLY A 106 10.44 -26.84 -11.06
N GLU A 107 11.41 -25.94 -10.93
CA GLU A 107 11.78 -25.37 -9.65
C GLU A 107 10.76 -24.31 -9.24
N ARG A 108 10.46 -24.26 -7.95
CA ARG A 108 9.53 -23.27 -7.37
C ARG A 108 10.08 -22.71 -6.06
N ILE A 109 9.87 -21.43 -5.86
CA ILE A 109 10.03 -20.82 -4.53
C ILE A 109 8.80 -21.21 -3.72
N PRO A 110 8.94 -21.75 -2.48
CA PRO A 110 7.78 -22.12 -1.67
C PRO A 110 6.82 -20.94 -1.51
N ALA A 111 5.52 -21.20 -1.68
CA ALA A 111 4.50 -20.15 -1.66
C ALA A 111 4.40 -19.42 -0.31
N TRP A 112 4.77 -20.10 0.77
CA TRP A 112 4.75 -19.58 2.14
C TRP A 112 6.15 -19.19 2.65
N ALA A 113 7.14 -19.04 1.76
CA ALA A 113 8.48 -18.64 2.14
C ALA A 113 8.46 -17.24 2.77
N THR A 114 9.10 -17.11 3.93
CA THR A 114 9.14 -15.85 4.72
C THR A 114 10.38 -15.02 4.43
N ARG A 115 11.34 -15.56 3.71
CA ARG A 115 12.51 -14.85 3.21
C ARG A 115 12.93 -15.40 1.85
N VAL A 116 13.07 -14.50 0.90
CA VAL A 116 13.50 -14.79 -0.48
C VAL A 116 14.57 -13.78 -0.85
N VAL A 117 15.70 -14.27 -1.39
CA VAL A 117 16.88 -13.45 -1.68
C VAL A 117 17.32 -13.68 -3.11
N GLN A 118 17.70 -12.61 -3.79
CA GLN A 118 18.29 -12.66 -5.12
C GLN A 118 19.80 -12.75 -5.00
N ASP A 119 20.39 -13.73 -5.69
CA ASP A 119 21.84 -13.83 -5.83
C ASP A 119 22.36 -12.65 -6.68
N PRO A 120 23.36 -11.89 -6.22
CA PRO A 120 23.81 -10.67 -6.90
C PRO A 120 24.56 -10.93 -8.23
N GLU A 121 25.08 -12.14 -8.44
CA GLU A 121 25.83 -12.50 -9.64
C GLU A 121 24.93 -13.15 -10.70
N THR A 122 24.08 -14.09 -10.27
CA THR A 122 23.23 -14.86 -11.18
C THR A 122 21.85 -14.25 -11.36
N TYR A 123 21.44 -13.34 -10.47
CA TYR A 123 20.09 -12.76 -10.39
C TYR A 123 18.99 -13.77 -10.11
N ILE A 124 19.33 -14.99 -9.70
CA ILE A 124 18.39 -16.04 -9.36
C ILE A 124 17.86 -15.81 -7.94
N PHE A 125 16.54 -15.88 -7.79
CA PHE A 125 15.89 -15.85 -6.47
C PHE A 125 15.82 -17.25 -5.86
N SER A 126 16.05 -17.33 -4.56
CA SER A 126 15.88 -18.54 -3.77
C SER A 126 15.26 -18.21 -2.42
N ALA A 127 14.48 -19.11 -1.84
CA ALA A 127 14.11 -19.00 -0.45
C ALA A 127 15.34 -19.17 0.44
N GLN A 128 15.39 -18.46 1.54
CA GLN A 128 16.45 -18.54 2.52
C GLN A 128 15.90 -18.84 3.90
N ILE A 129 16.53 -19.74 4.64
CA ILE A 129 16.15 -20.05 6.00
C ILE A 129 16.53 -18.89 6.91
N TRP A 130 15.53 -18.31 7.58
CA TRP A 130 15.71 -17.26 8.56
C TRP A 130 15.46 -17.81 9.96
N ASP A 131 16.52 -18.22 10.63
CA ASP A 131 16.50 -18.81 11.97
C ASP A 131 17.72 -18.31 12.76
N PRO A 132 17.79 -16.99 13.05
CA PRO A 132 18.93 -16.41 13.76
C PRO A 132 19.02 -16.94 15.19
N GLU A 133 20.23 -17.11 15.70
CA GLU A 133 20.49 -17.53 17.08
C GLU A 133 19.79 -16.61 18.10
N LYS A 134 19.70 -15.33 17.78
CA LYS A 134 19.00 -14.31 18.58
C LYS A 134 17.88 -13.71 17.76
N PRO A 135 16.65 -14.22 17.85
CA PRO A 135 15.49 -13.64 17.17
C PRO A 135 15.25 -12.20 17.61
N PHE A 136 14.69 -11.39 16.70
CA PHE A 136 14.28 -10.03 17.05
C PHE A 136 13.18 -10.04 18.11
N VAL A 137 13.32 -9.17 19.10
CA VAL A 137 12.33 -9.01 20.18
C VAL A 137 11.80 -7.59 20.17
N PHE A 138 10.51 -7.46 19.93
CA PHE A 138 9.83 -6.16 20.00
C PHE A 138 9.79 -5.60 21.42
N SER A 139 9.74 -4.28 21.52
CA SER A 139 9.49 -3.59 22.78
C SER A 139 8.20 -4.08 23.44
N LYS A 140 8.23 -4.23 24.76
CA LYS A 140 7.07 -4.72 25.53
C LYS A 140 5.95 -3.69 25.67
N LYS A 141 6.23 -2.40 25.40
CA LYS A 141 5.24 -1.32 25.52
C LYS A 141 4.17 -1.46 24.45
N PRO A 142 2.88 -1.59 24.79
CA PRO A 142 1.81 -1.64 23.82
C PRO A 142 1.74 -0.32 23.05
N PHE A 143 1.68 -0.41 21.71
CA PHE A 143 1.42 0.72 20.85
C PHE A 143 -0.07 0.87 20.58
N ARG A 144 -0.53 2.11 20.52
CA ARG A 144 -1.90 2.46 20.18
C ARG A 144 -1.89 3.59 19.17
N PRO A 145 -2.26 3.32 17.91
CA PRO A 145 -2.26 4.35 16.88
C PRO A 145 -3.23 5.48 17.21
N GLN A 146 -2.81 6.71 16.95
CA GLN A 146 -3.70 7.87 16.93
C GLN A 146 -4.23 8.04 15.51
N THR A 147 -5.54 7.94 15.35
CA THR A 147 -6.20 7.98 14.03
C THR A 147 -7.17 9.14 13.86
N SER A 148 -7.15 10.11 14.78
CA SER A 148 -8.12 11.20 14.81
C SER A 148 -7.44 12.56 15.04
N PRO A 149 -7.12 13.26 13.94
CA PRO A 149 -7.15 12.82 12.54
C PRO A 149 -6.01 11.86 12.17
N LEU A 150 -6.18 11.05 11.13
CA LEU A 150 -5.13 10.20 10.58
C LEU A 150 -4.30 10.99 9.57
N LEU A 151 -3.01 11.18 9.87
CA LEU A 151 -2.09 11.97 9.05
C LEU A 151 -0.98 11.05 8.53
N ILE A 152 -1.09 10.67 7.26
CA ILE A 152 -0.27 9.61 6.64
C ILE A 152 0.87 10.22 5.83
N TYR A 153 2.06 9.68 6.03
CA TYR A 153 3.21 9.91 5.17
C TYR A 153 3.48 8.65 4.34
N GLU A 154 3.17 8.72 3.05
CA GLU A 154 3.43 7.62 2.11
C GLU A 154 4.90 7.62 1.71
N CYS A 155 5.53 6.46 1.76
CA CYS A 155 6.97 6.32 1.50
C CYS A 155 7.32 5.03 0.78
N HIS A 156 8.42 5.05 0.03
CA HIS A 156 9.06 3.89 -0.57
C HIS A 156 10.44 3.73 0.05
N ILE A 157 10.71 2.59 0.69
CA ILE A 157 11.96 2.38 1.43
C ILE A 157 13.19 2.55 0.53
N GLY A 158 13.16 1.95 -0.64
CA GLY A 158 14.31 1.94 -1.56
C GLY A 158 14.68 3.30 -2.13
N MET A 159 13.71 4.23 -2.30
CA MET A 159 13.96 5.55 -2.86
C MET A 159 13.99 6.68 -1.81
N ALA A 160 13.94 6.35 -0.53
CA ALA A 160 13.85 7.36 0.53
C ALA A 160 15.16 8.11 0.79
N GLN A 161 16.30 7.57 0.41
CA GLN A 161 17.61 8.22 0.61
C GLN A 161 17.95 9.16 -0.55
N GLN A 162 18.97 10.00 -0.32
CA GLN A 162 19.46 10.95 -1.32
C GLN A 162 20.42 10.34 -2.35
N GLU A 163 21.17 9.35 -1.97
CA GLU A 163 22.14 8.70 -2.84
C GLU A 163 21.47 7.91 -3.96
N GLU A 164 22.14 7.80 -5.12
CA GLU A 164 21.65 7.05 -6.27
C GLU A 164 21.85 5.54 -6.09
N LYS A 165 21.08 4.96 -5.17
CA LYS A 165 21.09 3.53 -4.82
C LYS A 165 19.76 3.10 -4.25
N VAL A 166 19.60 1.80 -3.99
CA VAL A 166 18.48 1.28 -3.20
C VAL A 166 18.74 1.56 -1.71
N GLY A 167 17.81 2.21 -1.04
CA GLY A 167 17.84 2.44 0.40
C GLY A 167 17.45 1.20 1.22
N SER A 168 17.80 1.21 2.51
CA SER A 168 17.53 0.10 3.42
C SER A 168 16.50 0.46 4.50
N TYR A 169 15.92 -0.58 5.15
CA TYR A 169 15.07 -0.41 6.34
C TYR A 169 15.81 0.35 7.46
N THR A 170 17.08 0.06 7.66
CA THR A 170 17.91 0.71 8.69
C THR A 170 18.17 2.17 8.36
N GLU A 171 18.54 2.49 7.12
CA GLU A 171 18.72 3.89 6.69
C GLU A 171 17.43 4.68 6.82
N PHE A 172 16.29 4.10 6.44
CA PHE A 172 15.00 4.74 6.59
C PHE A 172 14.69 5.02 8.07
N LYS A 173 14.86 4.02 8.94
CA LYS A 173 14.66 4.15 10.39
C LYS A 173 15.49 5.28 10.99
N GLU A 174 16.76 5.38 10.60
CA GLU A 174 17.71 6.31 11.23
C GLU A 174 17.65 7.73 10.66
N LYS A 175 17.41 7.87 9.35
CA LYS A 175 17.54 9.15 8.65
C LYS A 175 16.22 9.77 8.23
N ILE A 176 15.21 8.97 7.90
CA ILE A 176 13.96 9.45 7.30
C ILE A 176 12.81 9.48 8.32
N LEU A 177 12.63 8.41 9.09
CA LEU A 177 11.58 8.34 10.10
C LEU A 177 11.59 9.53 11.07
N PRO A 178 12.75 9.99 11.61
CA PRO A 178 12.78 11.18 12.47
C PRO A 178 12.26 12.45 11.80
N ARG A 179 12.49 12.65 10.49
CA ARG A 179 11.96 13.78 9.73
C ARG A 179 10.45 13.75 9.68
N ILE A 180 9.88 12.58 9.36
CA ILE A 180 8.43 12.39 9.26
C ILE A 180 7.74 12.68 10.59
N VAL A 181 8.32 12.20 11.68
CA VAL A 181 7.79 12.44 13.03
C VAL A 181 7.89 13.91 13.41
N ALA A 182 9.01 14.57 13.09
CA ALA A 182 9.19 16.01 13.35
C ALA A 182 8.16 16.85 12.59
N ASP A 183 7.81 16.49 11.36
CA ASP A 183 6.78 17.16 10.56
C ASP A 183 5.36 16.99 11.13
N GLY A 184 5.15 16.07 12.08
CA GLY A 184 3.88 15.88 12.79
C GLY A 184 2.96 14.81 12.21
N TYR A 185 3.37 14.05 11.22
CA TYR A 185 2.63 12.89 10.71
C TYR A 185 2.57 11.78 11.77
N ASN A 186 1.42 11.12 11.89
CA ASN A 186 1.20 10.08 12.92
C ASN A 186 1.12 8.66 12.36
N ALA A 187 1.26 8.50 11.05
CA ALA A 187 1.35 7.21 10.39
C ALA A 187 2.29 7.28 9.18
N ILE A 188 3.06 6.22 8.96
CA ILE A 188 3.73 5.97 7.68
C ILE A 188 2.98 4.87 6.93
N GLN A 189 2.83 5.03 5.63
CA GLN A 189 2.31 4.02 4.71
C GLN A 189 3.44 3.57 3.81
N ILE A 190 3.93 2.35 4.03
CA ILE A 190 5.05 1.80 3.27
C ILE A 190 4.50 1.19 1.99
N MET A 191 4.92 1.72 0.83
CA MET A 191 4.60 1.17 -0.48
C MET A 191 5.06 -0.28 -0.59
N ALA A 192 4.31 -1.07 -1.33
CA ALA A 192 4.39 -2.52 -1.52
C ALA A 192 5.79 -3.12 -1.29
N ILE A 193 5.99 -3.77 -0.14
CA ILE A 193 7.27 -4.38 0.26
C ILE A 193 7.27 -5.91 0.25
N GLN A 194 6.16 -6.54 -0.11
CA GLN A 194 6.16 -7.98 -0.38
C GLN A 194 7.16 -8.24 -1.51
N GLU A 195 7.91 -9.35 -1.44
CA GLU A 195 9.00 -9.60 -2.39
C GLU A 195 8.50 -9.64 -3.84
N HIS A 196 9.26 -9.01 -4.72
CA HIS A 196 8.94 -8.84 -6.13
C HIS A 196 10.22 -8.95 -6.97
N PRO A 197 10.16 -9.58 -8.16
CA PRO A 197 11.36 -9.83 -8.95
C PRO A 197 11.91 -8.57 -9.64
N TYR A 198 11.03 -7.62 -9.98
CA TYR A 198 11.41 -6.42 -10.72
C TYR A 198 11.24 -5.16 -9.87
N TYR A 199 12.36 -4.48 -9.59
CA TYR A 199 12.37 -3.25 -8.79
C TYR A 199 11.50 -2.13 -9.39
N GLY A 200 11.48 -2.02 -10.71
CA GLY A 200 10.67 -1.04 -11.45
C GLY A 200 9.16 -1.26 -11.36
N SER A 201 8.69 -2.35 -10.75
CA SER A 201 7.26 -2.55 -10.44
C SER A 201 6.82 -1.78 -9.20
N PHE A 202 7.70 -1.07 -8.51
CA PHE A 202 7.45 -0.38 -7.22
C PHE A 202 7.04 -1.33 -6.08
N GLY A 203 7.13 -2.64 -6.30
CA GLY A 203 6.64 -3.68 -5.40
C GLY A 203 5.24 -4.18 -5.70
N TYR A 204 4.56 -3.66 -6.72
CA TYR A 204 3.18 -4.04 -7.03
C TYR A 204 3.05 -5.31 -7.88
N HIS A 205 4.14 -5.89 -8.37
CA HIS A 205 4.17 -7.21 -9.01
C HIS A 205 4.74 -8.25 -8.05
N VAL A 206 3.95 -8.66 -7.08
CA VAL A 206 4.37 -9.53 -5.98
C VAL A 206 4.61 -10.96 -6.47
N SER A 207 5.74 -11.53 -6.06
CA SER A 207 6.10 -12.95 -6.28
C SER A 207 6.01 -13.79 -5.01
N SER A 208 6.43 -13.25 -3.87
CA SER A 208 6.44 -13.97 -2.59
C SER A 208 5.67 -13.16 -1.54
N PHE A 209 4.47 -13.63 -1.19
CA PHE A 209 3.50 -12.87 -0.39
C PHE A 209 3.85 -12.79 1.10
N PHE A 210 4.62 -13.75 1.63
CA PHE A 210 5.00 -13.82 3.04
C PHE A 210 6.43 -13.31 3.31
N ALA A 211 7.16 -12.91 2.27
CA ALA A 211 8.52 -12.41 2.40
C ALA A 211 8.59 -10.89 2.24
N PRO A 212 9.15 -10.15 3.20
CA PRO A 212 9.50 -8.75 2.97
C PRO A 212 10.64 -8.67 1.96
N SER A 213 10.62 -7.64 1.10
CA SER A 213 11.66 -7.49 0.07
C SER A 213 13.06 -7.46 0.69
N SER A 214 13.89 -8.38 0.24
CA SER A 214 15.29 -8.50 0.68
C SER A 214 16.20 -7.40 0.13
N ARG A 215 15.73 -6.66 -0.89
CA ARG A 215 16.46 -5.49 -1.40
C ARG A 215 16.69 -4.43 -0.35
N PHE A 216 15.81 -4.32 0.61
CA PHE A 216 15.84 -3.28 1.65
C PHE A 216 16.47 -3.75 2.95
N GLY A 217 16.80 -5.04 3.08
CA GLY A 217 17.43 -5.60 4.25
C GLY A 217 16.79 -6.92 4.73
N THR A 218 17.02 -7.24 5.99
CA THR A 218 16.53 -8.46 6.63
C THR A 218 15.13 -8.28 7.24
N PRO A 219 14.42 -9.39 7.53
CA PRO A 219 13.16 -9.31 8.27
C PRO A 219 13.30 -8.62 9.64
N ASP A 220 14.40 -8.84 10.34
CA ASP A 220 14.66 -8.24 11.65
C ASP A 220 14.90 -6.73 11.56
N GLU A 221 15.50 -6.25 10.47
CA GLU A 221 15.64 -4.82 10.21
C GLU A 221 14.30 -4.13 9.95
N LEU A 222 13.37 -4.79 9.24
CA LEU A 222 12.00 -4.29 9.09
C LEU A 222 11.27 -4.27 10.44
N LYS A 223 11.37 -5.33 11.25
CA LYS A 223 10.82 -5.35 12.61
C LYS A 223 11.38 -4.22 13.47
N SER A 224 12.68 -3.95 13.36
CA SER A 224 13.33 -2.84 14.07
C SER A 224 12.80 -1.48 13.62
N LEU A 225 12.55 -1.28 12.34
CA LEU A 225 11.93 -0.06 11.82
C LEU A 225 10.54 0.15 12.41
N ILE A 226 9.70 -0.88 12.42
CA ILE A 226 8.33 -0.81 12.95
C ILE A 226 8.35 -0.55 14.45
N ASP A 227 9.21 -1.23 15.20
CA ASP A 227 9.35 -1.03 16.63
C ASP A 227 9.78 0.40 16.97
N GLU A 228 10.71 0.98 16.21
CA GLU A 228 11.15 2.36 16.39
C GLU A 228 10.03 3.36 16.05
N ALA A 229 9.29 3.13 14.96
CA ALA A 229 8.12 3.95 14.62
C ALA A 229 7.09 3.96 15.76
N HIS A 230 6.81 2.83 16.37
CA HIS A 230 5.92 2.72 17.52
C HIS A 230 6.46 3.46 18.75
N LYS A 231 7.77 3.39 19.03
CA LYS A 231 8.40 4.16 20.11
C LYS A 231 8.25 5.67 19.90
N MET A 232 8.27 6.12 18.67
CA MET A 232 8.06 7.51 18.29
C MET A 232 6.58 7.93 18.22
N GLY A 233 5.64 7.01 18.47
CA GLY A 233 4.20 7.29 18.44
C GLY A 233 3.58 7.23 17.03
N THR A 234 4.25 6.61 16.08
CA THR A 234 3.85 6.55 14.67
C THR A 234 3.34 5.17 14.28
N ALA A 235 2.14 5.11 13.71
CA ALA A 235 1.58 3.89 13.15
C ALA A 235 2.30 3.49 11.85
N VAL A 236 2.31 2.19 11.55
CA VAL A 236 2.89 1.67 10.31
C VAL A 236 1.84 0.90 9.53
N ILE A 237 1.46 1.43 8.37
CA ILE A 237 0.49 0.85 7.44
C ILE A 237 1.25 0.21 6.30
N MET A 238 0.89 -1.02 5.95
CA MET A 238 1.46 -1.74 4.82
C MET A 238 0.57 -1.58 3.60
N ASP A 239 1.16 -1.23 2.48
CA ASP A 239 0.51 -1.32 1.17
C ASP A 239 0.53 -2.79 0.73
N ILE A 240 -0.63 -3.44 0.75
CA ILE A 240 -0.76 -4.87 0.49
C ILE A 240 -1.41 -5.12 -0.87
N VAL A 241 -0.82 -6.02 -1.66
CA VAL A 241 -1.30 -6.37 -3.00
C VAL A 241 -1.97 -7.74 -2.95
N HIS A 242 -3.30 -7.75 -2.92
CA HIS A 242 -4.14 -8.96 -3.03
C HIS A 242 -5.05 -8.94 -4.26
N SER A 243 -4.95 -7.89 -5.08
CA SER A 243 -5.69 -7.76 -6.33
C SER A 243 -5.13 -8.62 -7.46
N HIS A 244 -3.85 -8.94 -7.41
CA HIS A 244 -3.15 -9.70 -8.45
C HIS A 244 -1.80 -10.23 -7.96
N ALA A 245 -1.16 -11.05 -8.78
CA ALA A 245 0.21 -11.52 -8.61
C ALA A 245 1.00 -11.32 -9.91
N VAL A 246 2.33 -11.28 -9.82
CA VAL A 246 3.19 -11.22 -10.99
C VAL A 246 2.97 -12.42 -11.91
N LYS A 247 2.97 -12.19 -13.21
CA LYS A 247 2.88 -13.25 -14.23
C LYS A 247 4.24 -13.93 -14.38
N ASN A 248 4.59 -14.78 -13.42
CA ASN A 248 5.88 -15.43 -13.33
C ASN A 248 5.73 -16.85 -12.75
N GLU A 249 6.32 -17.85 -13.41
CA GLU A 249 6.25 -19.27 -13.01
C GLU A 249 7.44 -19.67 -12.12
N VAL A 250 8.57 -18.98 -12.21
CA VAL A 250 9.82 -19.37 -11.53
C VAL A 250 9.90 -18.76 -10.14
N GLU A 251 9.71 -17.44 -10.02
CA GLU A 251 9.75 -16.72 -8.75
C GLU A 251 8.36 -16.59 -8.11
N GLY A 252 7.29 -16.61 -8.91
CA GLY A 252 5.92 -16.37 -8.46
C GLY A 252 5.07 -17.62 -8.33
N LEU A 253 3.75 -17.39 -8.27
CA LEU A 253 2.74 -18.44 -8.10
C LEU A 253 2.17 -18.99 -9.43
N GLY A 254 2.59 -18.44 -10.56
CA GLY A 254 2.14 -18.85 -11.87
C GLY A 254 2.49 -20.31 -12.13
N ARG A 255 1.49 -21.16 -12.37
CA ARG A 255 1.65 -22.61 -12.57
C ARG A 255 2.49 -23.31 -11.49
N PHE A 256 2.28 -22.95 -10.23
CA PHE A 256 3.10 -23.45 -9.12
C PHE A 256 3.13 -24.99 -9.07
N ASP A 257 1.98 -25.65 -9.18
CA ASP A 257 1.83 -27.11 -9.25
C ASP A 257 1.69 -27.66 -10.69
N GLY A 258 2.06 -26.85 -11.68
CA GLY A 258 1.92 -27.14 -13.10
C GLY A 258 0.55 -26.85 -13.69
N SER A 259 -0.48 -26.66 -12.88
CA SER A 259 -1.79 -26.22 -13.33
C SER A 259 -1.87 -24.70 -13.43
N TYR A 260 -2.78 -24.18 -14.26
CA TYR A 260 -3.00 -22.75 -14.39
C TYR A 260 -3.92 -22.17 -13.32
N ASN A 261 -4.65 -23.03 -12.61
CA ASN A 261 -5.76 -22.65 -11.75
C ASN A 261 -5.57 -23.04 -10.29
N GLN A 262 -4.36 -23.23 -9.82
CA GLN A 262 -4.13 -23.47 -8.39
C GLN A 262 -4.56 -22.27 -7.55
N TYR A 263 -4.00 -21.08 -7.81
CA TYR A 263 -4.31 -19.84 -7.11
C TYR A 263 -5.21 -18.90 -7.91
N PHE A 264 -5.24 -19.05 -9.23
CA PHE A 264 -5.83 -18.09 -10.15
C PHE A 264 -7.05 -18.69 -10.86
N TYR A 265 -7.82 -17.84 -11.53
CA TYR A 265 -8.91 -18.33 -12.39
C TYR A 265 -8.40 -19.29 -13.45
N GLY A 266 -9.19 -20.31 -13.77
CA GLY A 266 -8.86 -21.30 -14.79
C GLY A 266 -9.29 -20.91 -16.22
N ASP A 267 -9.90 -19.75 -16.39
CA ASP A 267 -10.47 -19.26 -17.64
C ASP A 267 -9.85 -17.90 -18.07
N HIS A 268 -10.53 -17.18 -18.96
CA HIS A 268 -10.09 -15.88 -19.48
C HIS A 268 -9.90 -14.81 -18.40
N ARG A 269 -10.47 -14.96 -17.20
CA ARG A 269 -10.31 -14.03 -16.08
C ARG A 269 -8.95 -14.16 -15.38
N ARG A 270 -8.15 -15.15 -15.75
CA ARG A 270 -6.85 -15.41 -15.12
C ARG A 270 -5.86 -14.26 -15.29
N GLU A 271 -5.82 -13.67 -16.47
CA GLU A 271 -4.88 -12.61 -16.80
C GLU A 271 -5.56 -11.24 -16.76
N HIS A 272 -4.93 -10.31 -16.05
CA HIS A 272 -5.41 -8.93 -15.99
C HIS A 272 -5.14 -8.23 -17.33
N PRO A 273 -6.16 -7.67 -17.98
CA PRO A 273 -6.03 -7.16 -19.36
C PRO A 273 -5.14 -5.92 -19.50
N ALA A 274 -4.88 -5.19 -18.39
CA ALA A 274 -4.12 -3.95 -18.41
C ALA A 274 -2.80 -4.00 -17.63
N TRP A 275 -2.61 -4.96 -16.69
CA TRP A 275 -1.49 -4.93 -15.76
C TRP A 275 -0.46 -6.05 -15.96
N ASP A 276 -0.61 -6.86 -17.00
CA ASP A 276 0.26 -8.03 -17.26
C ASP A 276 0.51 -8.88 -16.00
N SER A 277 -0.58 -9.26 -15.34
CA SER A 277 -0.57 -9.93 -14.04
C SER A 277 -1.64 -11.03 -13.97
N LEU A 278 -1.62 -11.84 -12.93
CA LEU A 278 -2.55 -12.93 -12.70
C LEU A 278 -3.56 -12.55 -11.62
N CYS A 279 -4.83 -12.89 -11.84
CA CYS A 279 -5.94 -12.60 -10.93
C CYS A 279 -6.29 -13.81 -10.08
N PHE A 280 -6.31 -13.64 -8.75
CA PHE A 280 -6.69 -14.68 -7.80
C PHE A 280 -8.12 -15.12 -7.98
N ASP A 281 -8.37 -16.42 -7.81
CA ASP A 281 -9.70 -17.00 -7.73
C ASP A 281 -10.23 -16.90 -6.28
N TYR A 282 -10.90 -15.80 -5.98
CA TYR A 282 -11.44 -15.55 -4.64
C TYR A 282 -12.62 -16.49 -4.27
N GLY A 283 -13.09 -17.30 -5.19
CA GLY A 283 -14.10 -18.33 -4.93
C GLY A 283 -13.54 -19.59 -4.27
N LYS A 284 -12.23 -19.80 -4.31
CA LYS A 284 -11.58 -20.99 -3.72
C LYS A 284 -11.26 -20.76 -2.25
N ASN A 285 -11.71 -21.68 -1.40
CA ASN A 285 -11.44 -21.62 0.04
C ASN A 285 -9.95 -21.66 0.38
N ASP A 286 -9.15 -22.43 -0.37
CA ASP A 286 -7.70 -22.48 -0.17
C ASP A 286 -7.00 -21.16 -0.54
N VAL A 287 -7.49 -20.45 -1.55
CA VAL A 287 -6.99 -19.12 -1.92
C VAL A 287 -7.39 -18.07 -0.88
N ILE A 288 -8.64 -18.10 -0.41
CA ILE A 288 -9.09 -17.26 0.72
C ILE A 288 -8.22 -17.51 1.95
N HIS A 289 -7.96 -18.77 2.27
CA HIS A 289 -7.10 -19.16 3.39
C HIS A 289 -5.68 -18.59 3.25
N PHE A 290 -5.08 -18.68 2.06
CA PHE A 290 -3.77 -18.11 1.75
C PHE A 290 -3.74 -16.59 1.96
N LEU A 291 -4.70 -15.88 1.39
CA LEU A 291 -4.76 -14.42 1.45
C LEU A 291 -5.12 -13.90 2.84
N LEU A 292 -6.06 -14.52 3.55
CA LEU A 292 -6.39 -14.15 4.92
C LEU A 292 -5.23 -14.45 5.88
N SER A 293 -4.58 -15.59 5.73
CA SER A 293 -3.37 -15.93 6.50
C SER A 293 -2.24 -14.93 6.25
N ASN A 294 -2.15 -14.40 5.04
CA ASN A 294 -1.18 -13.36 4.70
C ASN A 294 -1.46 -12.05 5.45
N CYS A 295 -2.71 -11.61 5.53
CA CYS A 295 -3.08 -10.44 6.35
C CYS A 295 -2.71 -10.65 7.83
N LYS A 296 -3.07 -11.78 8.41
CA LYS A 296 -2.77 -12.09 9.81
C LYS A 296 -1.26 -12.17 10.08
N TYR A 297 -0.50 -12.78 9.17
CA TYR A 297 0.95 -12.88 9.26
C TYR A 297 1.63 -11.50 9.41
N TRP A 298 1.28 -10.53 8.60
CA TRP A 298 1.87 -9.20 8.67
C TRP A 298 1.50 -8.45 9.97
N LEU A 299 0.29 -8.69 10.49
CA LEU A 299 -0.14 -8.13 11.78
C LEU A 299 0.60 -8.77 12.96
N ASP A 300 0.70 -10.10 12.98
CA ASP A 300 1.26 -10.84 14.12
C ASP A 300 2.79 -10.83 14.12
N GLU A 301 3.39 -11.14 12.96
CA GLU A 301 4.85 -11.31 12.87
C GLU A 301 5.61 -9.98 12.83
N PHE A 302 5.05 -8.97 12.14
CA PHE A 302 5.70 -7.67 11.96
C PHE A 302 5.06 -6.54 12.75
N ARG A 303 3.89 -6.74 13.33
CA ARG A 303 3.13 -5.73 14.08
C ARG A 303 2.76 -4.49 13.26
N PHE A 304 2.45 -4.67 11.98
CA PHE A 304 1.80 -3.61 11.21
C PHE A 304 0.48 -3.18 11.87
N ASP A 305 0.15 -1.90 11.77
CA ASP A 305 -1.06 -1.33 12.35
C ASP A 305 -2.25 -1.37 11.40
N GLY A 306 -2.07 -1.91 10.22
CA GLY A 306 -3.11 -2.06 9.21
C GLY A 306 -2.58 -2.04 7.80
N PHE A 307 -3.51 -1.89 6.85
CA PHE A 307 -3.22 -2.03 5.43
C PHE A 307 -3.91 -0.98 4.57
N ARG A 308 -3.24 -0.58 3.51
CA ARG A 308 -3.85 -0.01 2.31
C ARG A 308 -3.94 -1.12 1.27
N PHE A 309 -5.14 -1.48 0.84
CA PHE A 309 -5.36 -2.49 -0.20
C PHE A 309 -5.24 -1.85 -1.57
N ASP A 310 -4.26 -2.33 -2.33
CA ASP A 310 -4.00 -1.91 -3.70
C ASP A 310 -5.04 -2.46 -4.67
N GLY A 311 -5.46 -1.64 -5.65
CA GLY A 311 -6.24 -2.08 -6.79
C GLY A 311 -7.62 -2.64 -6.45
N VAL A 312 -8.29 -2.15 -5.41
CA VAL A 312 -9.60 -2.66 -4.99
C VAL A 312 -10.65 -2.54 -6.09
N THR A 313 -10.67 -1.46 -6.88
CA THR A 313 -11.57 -1.34 -8.03
C THR A 313 -11.44 -2.53 -8.99
N SER A 314 -10.20 -2.94 -9.28
CA SER A 314 -9.94 -4.09 -10.13
C SER A 314 -10.50 -5.40 -9.57
N MET A 315 -10.56 -5.53 -8.25
CA MET A 315 -11.12 -6.73 -7.59
C MET A 315 -12.66 -6.76 -7.65
N LEU A 316 -13.31 -5.61 -7.52
CA LEU A 316 -14.77 -5.51 -7.36
C LEU A 316 -15.56 -5.86 -8.62
N TYR A 317 -14.96 -5.77 -9.80
CA TYR A 317 -15.66 -5.90 -11.09
C TYR A 317 -14.97 -6.91 -12.01
N TYR A 318 -15.77 -7.70 -12.75
CA TYR A 318 -15.24 -8.63 -13.75
C TYR A 318 -14.47 -7.95 -14.88
N ASN A 319 -14.83 -6.71 -15.24
CA ASN A 319 -14.11 -5.88 -16.21
C ASN A 319 -13.00 -5.03 -15.55
N HIS A 320 -12.70 -5.25 -14.28
CA HIS A 320 -11.70 -4.49 -13.51
C HIS A 320 -11.97 -2.99 -13.40
N GLY A 321 -13.21 -2.55 -13.66
CA GLY A 321 -13.57 -1.13 -13.72
C GLY A 321 -13.07 -0.42 -14.98
N LEU A 322 -12.50 -1.14 -15.94
CA LEU A 322 -11.94 -0.56 -17.16
C LEU A 322 -13.05 -0.15 -18.14
N GLY A 323 -12.98 1.10 -18.63
CA GLY A 323 -13.91 1.61 -19.62
C GLY A 323 -15.35 1.75 -19.12
N GLN A 324 -15.59 1.69 -17.83
CA GLN A 324 -16.92 1.81 -17.22
C GLN A 324 -17.07 3.14 -16.49
N ALA A 325 -18.19 3.83 -16.76
CA ALA A 325 -18.63 4.96 -15.94
C ALA A 325 -19.57 4.47 -14.85
N PHE A 326 -19.47 5.05 -13.66
CA PHE A 326 -20.33 4.76 -12.50
C PHE A 326 -21.20 5.98 -12.23
N GLY A 327 -22.30 6.09 -12.97
CA GLY A 327 -23.21 7.25 -12.93
C GLY A 327 -24.51 7.03 -12.15
N SER A 328 -24.83 5.77 -11.87
CA SER A 328 -26.08 5.40 -11.16
C SER A 328 -25.83 4.25 -10.19
N TYR A 329 -26.79 4.06 -9.25
CA TYR A 329 -26.72 2.91 -8.35
C TYR A 329 -26.80 1.55 -9.07
N ASP A 330 -27.46 1.49 -10.22
CA ASP A 330 -27.55 0.25 -11.01
C ASP A 330 -26.19 -0.23 -11.50
N ASP A 331 -25.23 0.67 -11.70
CA ASP A 331 -23.87 0.31 -12.13
C ASP A 331 -23.13 -0.55 -11.10
N TYR A 332 -23.52 -0.48 -9.82
CA TYR A 332 -22.93 -1.26 -8.73
C TYR A 332 -23.65 -2.59 -8.44
N TYR A 333 -24.78 -2.87 -9.11
CA TYR A 333 -25.65 -4.02 -8.82
C TYR A 333 -26.21 -4.70 -10.07
N ASN A 334 -25.57 -4.51 -11.23
CA ASN A 334 -26.04 -5.01 -12.54
C ASN A 334 -25.51 -6.40 -12.90
N GLY A 335 -24.84 -7.09 -11.97
CA GLY A 335 -24.24 -8.40 -12.22
C GLY A 335 -22.82 -8.35 -12.81
N GLY A 336 -22.24 -7.16 -12.97
CA GLY A 336 -20.83 -6.97 -13.40
C GLY A 336 -19.84 -7.04 -12.23
N GLN A 337 -20.32 -7.20 -11.00
CA GLN A 337 -19.51 -7.27 -9.80
C GLN A 337 -18.99 -8.68 -9.56
N ASP A 338 -17.75 -8.80 -9.09
CA ASP A 338 -17.19 -10.07 -8.63
C ASP A 338 -17.59 -10.30 -7.16
N ASP A 339 -18.68 -11.02 -6.96
CA ASP A 339 -19.22 -11.31 -5.64
C ASP A 339 -18.21 -12.07 -4.75
N ASN A 340 -17.36 -12.93 -5.33
CA ASN A 340 -16.36 -13.65 -4.56
C ASN A 340 -15.26 -12.71 -4.03
N ALA A 341 -14.81 -11.76 -4.86
CA ALA A 341 -13.85 -10.75 -4.43
C ALA A 341 -14.44 -9.82 -3.35
N ILE A 342 -15.71 -9.43 -3.49
CA ILE A 342 -16.40 -8.63 -2.47
C ILE A 342 -16.50 -9.40 -1.15
N VAL A 343 -16.85 -10.67 -1.19
CA VAL A 343 -16.86 -11.55 0.00
C VAL A 343 -15.46 -11.61 0.60
N TYR A 344 -14.43 -11.89 -0.21
CA TYR A 344 -13.04 -11.95 0.29
C TYR A 344 -12.64 -10.65 1.00
N LEU A 345 -12.87 -9.48 0.41
CA LEU A 345 -12.54 -8.19 1.01
C LEU A 345 -13.29 -7.96 2.33
N THR A 346 -14.54 -8.38 2.39
CA THR A 346 -15.34 -8.32 3.63
C THR A 346 -14.72 -9.20 4.71
N LEU A 347 -14.36 -10.44 4.37
CA LEU A 347 -13.70 -11.36 5.29
C LEU A 347 -12.32 -10.84 5.74
N ALA A 348 -11.56 -10.23 4.82
CA ALA A 348 -10.28 -9.63 5.16
C ALA A 348 -10.41 -8.52 6.20
N ASN A 349 -11.37 -7.62 6.03
CA ASN A 349 -11.63 -6.56 7.02
C ASN A 349 -12.09 -7.14 8.37
N GLU A 350 -13.00 -8.12 8.36
CA GLU A 350 -13.43 -8.78 9.59
C GLU A 350 -12.28 -9.49 10.30
N LEU A 351 -11.47 -10.25 9.58
CA LEU A 351 -10.27 -10.90 10.12
C LEU A 351 -9.32 -9.89 10.76
N ILE A 352 -8.97 -8.84 10.01
CA ILE A 352 -8.00 -7.83 10.45
C ILE A 352 -8.45 -7.20 11.77
N HIS A 353 -9.74 -6.85 11.89
CA HIS A 353 -10.30 -6.27 13.10
C HIS A 353 -10.54 -7.28 14.22
N GLN A 354 -10.70 -8.59 13.93
CA GLN A 354 -10.67 -9.65 14.94
C GLN A 354 -9.26 -9.78 15.55
N VAL A 355 -8.22 -9.75 14.73
CA VAL A 355 -6.82 -9.82 15.18
C VAL A 355 -6.41 -8.56 15.95
N ASN A 356 -6.75 -7.40 15.41
CA ASN A 356 -6.47 -6.11 16.02
C ASN A 356 -7.66 -5.14 15.84
N PRO A 357 -8.50 -4.95 16.87
CA PRO A 357 -9.66 -4.04 16.77
C PRO A 357 -9.32 -2.58 16.47
N ARG A 358 -8.06 -2.20 16.56
CA ARG A 358 -7.56 -0.84 16.25
C ARG A 358 -6.80 -0.77 14.93
N ALA A 359 -6.77 -1.86 14.19
CA ALA A 359 -6.16 -1.87 12.87
C ALA A 359 -6.85 -0.85 11.95
N ILE A 360 -6.05 -0.35 11.00
CA ILE A 360 -6.48 0.63 10.02
C ILE A 360 -6.58 -0.08 8.67
N THR A 361 -7.75 -0.01 8.03
CA THR A 361 -7.90 -0.53 6.67
C THR A 361 -8.34 0.58 5.71
N ILE A 362 -7.59 0.71 4.61
CA ILE A 362 -7.79 1.74 3.59
C ILE A 362 -7.95 1.05 2.24
N ALA A 363 -8.98 1.41 1.48
CA ALA A 363 -9.17 0.91 0.13
C ALA A 363 -8.72 1.93 -0.91
N GLU A 364 -7.87 1.52 -1.84
CA GLU A 364 -7.69 2.22 -3.10
C GLU A 364 -8.83 1.82 -4.03
N GLU A 365 -9.85 2.67 -4.11
CA GLU A 365 -11.06 2.38 -4.87
C GLU A 365 -11.64 3.67 -5.47
N MET A 366 -11.80 3.68 -6.80
CA MET A 366 -12.21 4.86 -7.55
C MET A 366 -13.64 4.83 -8.07
N SER A 367 -14.30 3.66 -8.08
CA SER A 367 -15.64 3.55 -8.65
C SER A 367 -16.73 4.18 -7.79
N GLY A 368 -16.50 4.31 -6.49
CA GLY A 368 -17.49 4.79 -5.52
C GLY A 368 -18.46 3.71 -5.07
N MET A 369 -18.08 2.43 -5.05
CA MET A 369 -18.92 1.31 -4.59
C MET A 369 -19.58 1.64 -3.25
N PRO A 370 -20.93 1.62 -3.16
CA PRO A 370 -21.65 1.91 -1.93
C PRO A 370 -21.31 0.91 -0.82
N GLY A 371 -21.09 1.44 0.40
CA GLY A 371 -20.80 0.64 1.58
C GLY A 371 -19.37 0.07 1.65
N LEU A 372 -18.45 0.51 0.78
CA LEU A 372 -17.06 0.04 0.82
C LEU A 372 -16.41 0.30 2.18
N ALA A 373 -16.53 1.52 2.69
CA ALA A 373 -16.00 1.96 3.98
C ALA A 373 -17.10 2.08 5.07
N ALA A 374 -18.14 1.27 4.96
CA ALA A 374 -19.16 1.09 5.97
C ALA A 374 -18.91 -0.20 6.76
N LYS A 375 -19.39 -0.24 8.01
CA LYS A 375 -19.19 -1.39 8.89
C LYS A 375 -19.91 -2.64 8.36
N PHE A 376 -19.33 -3.80 8.62
CA PHE A 376 -19.91 -5.10 8.26
C PHE A 376 -21.33 -5.27 8.79
N ASN A 377 -21.59 -4.94 10.05
CA ASN A 377 -22.91 -5.06 10.66
C ASN A 377 -23.98 -4.15 10.02
N ASP A 378 -23.56 -3.10 9.31
CA ASP A 378 -24.42 -2.21 8.55
C ASP A 378 -24.54 -2.63 7.07
N GLY A 379 -24.05 -3.82 6.72
CA GLY A 379 -24.01 -4.36 5.36
C GLY A 379 -22.85 -3.87 4.51
N GLY A 380 -21.85 -3.22 5.12
CA GLY A 380 -20.65 -2.72 4.45
C GLY A 380 -19.58 -3.79 4.21
N ILE A 381 -18.59 -3.45 3.38
CA ILE A 381 -17.41 -4.29 3.12
C ILE A 381 -16.40 -4.20 4.28
N GLY A 382 -16.48 -3.15 5.09
CA GLY A 382 -15.80 -3.07 6.37
C GLY A 382 -14.47 -2.30 6.38
N PHE A 383 -14.06 -1.67 5.27
CA PHE A 383 -12.92 -0.76 5.31
C PHE A 383 -13.16 0.42 6.24
N ASP A 384 -12.11 0.89 6.91
CA ASP A 384 -12.20 2.09 7.75
C ASP A 384 -12.20 3.37 6.90
N TYR A 385 -11.50 3.35 5.76
CA TYR A 385 -11.31 4.50 4.88
C TYR A 385 -11.33 4.11 3.41
N ARG A 386 -11.79 5.06 2.59
CA ARG A 386 -11.61 5.08 1.14
C ARG A 386 -10.62 6.17 0.77
N MET A 387 -9.70 5.93 -0.15
CA MET A 387 -8.89 6.98 -0.74
C MET A 387 -9.76 7.88 -1.63
N ALA A 388 -9.66 9.19 -1.43
CA ALA A 388 -10.43 10.18 -2.22
C ALA A 388 -9.72 10.45 -3.56
N MET A 389 -9.71 9.45 -4.45
CA MET A 389 -8.92 9.45 -5.69
C MET A 389 -9.35 10.54 -6.70
N GLY A 390 -10.56 11.06 -6.60
CA GLY A 390 -11.02 12.19 -7.43
C GLY A 390 -10.32 13.51 -7.11
N ILE A 391 -9.78 13.69 -5.90
CA ILE A 391 -9.13 14.93 -5.49
C ILE A 391 -7.82 15.20 -6.25
N PRO A 392 -6.85 14.28 -6.31
CA PRO A 392 -5.64 14.52 -7.10
C PRO A 392 -5.93 14.69 -8.58
N ASP A 393 -6.87 13.95 -9.15
CA ASP A 393 -7.29 14.11 -10.55
C ASP A 393 -7.88 15.50 -10.80
N PHE A 394 -8.70 16.00 -9.87
CA PHE A 394 -9.24 17.36 -9.93
C PHE A 394 -8.12 18.43 -9.93
N TRP A 395 -7.12 18.29 -9.06
CA TRP A 395 -6.01 19.25 -8.99
C TRP A 395 -5.17 19.24 -10.26
N ILE A 396 -4.82 18.03 -10.75
CA ILE A 396 -4.07 17.90 -12.00
C ILE A 396 -4.83 18.53 -13.17
N LYS A 397 -6.11 18.21 -13.31
CA LYS A 397 -6.96 18.77 -14.36
C LYS A 397 -7.09 20.29 -14.25
N THR A 398 -7.29 20.80 -13.05
CA THR A 398 -7.39 22.25 -12.81
C THR A 398 -6.12 22.97 -13.20
N ILE A 399 -4.94 22.46 -12.81
CA ILE A 399 -3.65 23.07 -13.14
C ILE A 399 -3.34 22.98 -14.64
N LYS A 400 -3.67 21.86 -15.30
CA LYS A 400 -3.41 21.65 -16.73
C LYS A 400 -4.31 22.46 -17.65
N GLU A 401 -5.60 22.55 -17.32
CA GLU A 401 -6.62 23.02 -18.24
C GLU A 401 -7.10 24.44 -17.97
N LYS A 402 -6.83 24.98 -16.78
CA LYS A 402 -7.34 26.29 -16.36
C LYS A 402 -6.21 27.22 -15.95
N LYS A 403 -6.32 28.47 -16.40
CA LYS A 403 -5.50 29.55 -15.88
C LYS A 403 -5.94 29.90 -14.44
N ASP A 404 -5.08 30.55 -13.66
CA ASP A 404 -5.37 30.92 -12.27
C ASP A 404 -6.64 31.76 -12.15
N GLU A 405 -6.88 32.65 -13.13
CA GLU A 405 -8.06 33.52 -13.19
C GLU A 405 -9.37 32.74 -13.30
N ASP A 406 -9.31 31.50 -13.78
CA ASP A 406 -10.48 30.66 -14.04
C ASP A 406 -10.74 29.65 -12.91
N TRP A 407 -9.92 29.66 -11.86
CA TRP A 407 -10.14 28.79 -10.71
C TRP A 407 -11.36 29.26 -9.91
N LYS A 408 -12.26 28.32 -9.62
CA LYS A 408 -13.51 28.60 -8.92
C LYS A 408 -13.53 28.01 -7.53
N PRO A 409 -13.55 28.82 -6.47
CA PRO A 409 -13.74 28.34 -5.09
C PRO A 409 -14.92 27.41 -4.91
N THR A 410 -16.05 27.63 -5.60
CA THR A 410 -17.21 26.73 -5.57
C THR A 410 -16.88 25.32 -6.05
N ALA A 411 -16.14 25.20 -7.17
CA ALA A 411 -15.72 23.91 -7.69
C ALA A 411 -14.70 23.22 -6.78
N ILE A 412 -13.74 23.98 -6.25
CA ILE A 412 -12.73 23.48 -5.30
C ILE A 412 -13.41 22.93 -4.05
N PHE A 413 -14.25 23.71 -3.41
CA PHE A 413 -14.91 23.30 -2.16
C PHE A 413 -15.85 22.10 -2.39
N TRP A 414 -16.58 22.10 -3.50
CA TRP A 414 -17.47 20.98 -3.84
C TRP A 414 -16.68 19.67 -4.02
N GLU A 415 -15.62 19.69 -4.81
CA GLU A 415 -14.81 18.47 -5.06
C GLU A 415 -14.19 17.91 -3.77
N LEU A 416 -13.67 18.79 -2.91
CA LEU A 416 -13.05 18.39 -1.66
C LEU A 416 -14.05 17.89 -0.61
N THR A 417 -15.33 18.23 -0.73
CA THR A 417 -16.38 17.88 0.24
C THR A 417 -17.45 16.95 -0.31
N ASN A 418 -17.45 16.67 -1.61
CA ASN A 418 -18.38 15.74 -2.26
C ASN A 418 -17.99 14.29 -1.98
N ARG A 419 -18.56 13.74 -0.93
CA ARG A 419 -18.31 12.39 -0.45
C ARG A 419 -19.54 11.81 0.22
N ARG A 420 -19.57 10.48 0.39
CA ARG A 420 -20.63 9.81 1.14
C ARG A 420 -20.56 10.20 2.62
N SER A 421 -21.71 10.50 3.21
CA SER A 421 -21.79 10.93 4.61
C SER A 421 -21.48 9.81 5.62
N ASP A 422 -21.63 8.56 5.21
CA ASP A 422 -21.45 7.35 6.00
C ASP A 422 -20.03 6.75 5.89
N GLU A 423 -19.17 7.32 5.04
CA GLU A 423 -17.81 6.84 4.82
C GLU A 423 -16.78 7.89 5.22
N LYS A 424 -15.61 7.42 5.67
CA LYS A 424 -14.43 8.25 5.88
C LYS A 424 -13.50 8.13 4.68
N THR A 425 -12.88 9.25 4.31
CA THR A 425 -11.94 9.31 3.20
C THR A 425 -10.55 9.73 3.66
N ILE A 426 -9.55 9.34 2.89
CA ILE A 426 -8.20 9.90 2.94
C ILE A 426 -8.09 10.92 1.81
N ASN A 427 -8.01 12.21 2.16
CA ASN A 427 -7.79 13.27 1.20
C ASN A 427 -6.31 13.41 0.89
N TYR A 428 -5.97 13.69 -0.36
CA TYR A 428 -4.60 13.95 -0.78
C TYR A 428 -4.57 14.75 -2.08
N ALA A 429 -3.54 15.58 -2.23
CA ALA A 429 -3.33 16.33 -3.47
C ALA A 429 -2.58 15.50 -4.51
N GLU A 430 -1.60 14.74 -4.07
CA GLU A 430 -0.86 13.77 -4.89
C GLU A 430 -0.30 12.62 -4.05
N SER A 431 -0.23 11.44 -4.64
CA SER A 431 0.46 10.25 -4.14
C SER A 431 1.63 9.91 -5.06
N HIS A 432 2.20 8.70 -4.92
CA HIS A 432 3.19 8.21 -5.87
C HIS A 432 2.66 8.10 -7.31
N ASP A 433 1.35 7.88 -7.49
CA ASP A 433 0.75 7.66 -8.82
C ASP A 433 0.78 8.89 -9.73
N GLN A 434 0.67 10.09 -9.17
CA GLN A 434 0.59 11.32 -9.94
C GLN A 434 1.93 11.81 -10.47
N ALA A 435 3.04 11.31 -9.92
CA ALA A 435 4.40 11.76 -10.24
C ALA A 435 5.25 10.69 -10.94
N LEU A 436 4.62 9.68 -11.55
CA LEU A 436 5.32 8.64 -12.30
C LEU A 436 5.95 9.17 -13.60
N VAL A 437 6.90 8.41 -14.13
CA VAL A 437 7.57 8.71 -15.41
C VAL A 437 6.53 8.95 -16.52
N GLY A 438 6.72 10.07 -17.24
CA GLY A 438 5.77 10.55 -18.27
C GLY A 438 4.75 11.55 -17.73
N ASP A 439 4.74 11.80 -16.42
CA ASP A 439 3.94 12.82 -15.77
C ASP A 439 4.79 13.75 -14.88
N LYS A 440 4.19 14.69 -14.15
CA LYS A 440 4.88 15.73 -13.36
C LYS A 440 4.27 15.83 -11.96
N THR A 441 5.10 16.15 -10.96
CA THR A 441 4.62 16.57 -9.64
C THR A 441 3.78 17.84 -9.72
N ILE A 442 2.90 18.08 -8.76
CA ILE A 442 2.08 19.30 -8.71
C ILE A 442 2.96 20.54 -8.73
N ILE A 443 4.01 20.57 -7.93
CA ILE A 443 4.90 21.74 -7.91
C ILE A 443 5.58 21.98 -9.26
N PHE A 444 6.01 20.92 -9.93
CA PHE A 444 6.62 21.03 -11.26
C PHE A 444 5.62 21.45 -12.34
N ARG A 445 4.34 21.03 -12.22
CA ARG A 445 3.27 21.52 -13.09
C ARG A 445 3.00 23.02 -12.90
N LEU A 446 3.13 23.51 -11.69
CA LEU A 446 2.89 24.94 -11.34
C LEU A 446 4.05 25.84 -11.78
N ILE A 447 5.29 25.38 -11.75
CA ILE A 447 6.51 26.19 -11.95
C ILE A 447 7.28 25.80 -13.21
N ASP A 448 7.32 24.49 -13.53
CA ASP A 448 8.07 23.87 -14.62
C ASP A 448 9.61 24.05 -14.46
N ASP A 449 10.36 24.07 -15.55
CA ASP A 449 11.83 24.09 -15.59
C ASP A 449 12.45 25.34 -14.93
N VAL A 450 11.70 26.38 -14.73
CA VAL A 450 12.08 27.58 -13.97
C VAL A 450 12.55 27.22 -12.54
N MET A 451 12.05 26.11 -11.97
CA MET A 451 12.52 25.61 -10.66
C MET A 451 14.02 25.30 -10.63
N TYR A 452 14.62 24.89 -11.73
CA TYR A 452 16.03 24.53 -11.75
C TYR A 452 16.96 25.73 -11.57
N TRP A 453 16.47 26.94 -11.82
CA TRP A 453 17.29 28.14 -11.88
C TRP A 453 16.93 29.21 -10.84
N HIS A 454 15.68 29.24 -10.37
CA HIS A 454 15.14 30.36 -9.59
C HIS A 454 14.62 29.97 -8.19
N MET A 455 15.09 28.86 -7.63
CA MET A 455 14.74 28.44 -6.27
C MET A 455 15.68 28.96 -5.18
N SER A 456 16.63 29.83 -5.49
CA SER A 456 17.43 30.54 -4.48
C SER A 456 16.57 31.60 -3.76
N LYS A 457 16.73 31.72 -2.43
CA LYS A 457 16.03 32.72 -1.61
C LYS A 457 16.38 34.16 -2.02
N GLY A 458 17.57 34.37 -2.56
CA GLY A 458 18.01 35.70 -3.07
C GLY A 458 17.42 36.05 -4.43
N ASP A 459 16.76 35.14 -5.10
CA ASP A 459 16.19 35.35 -6.43
C ASP A 459 14.69 35.65 -6.34
N THR A 460 14.24 36.69 -7.06
CA THR A 460 12.82 37.04 -7.17
C THR A 460 12.29 36.63 -8.53
N ASN A 461 11.40 35.63 -8.55
CA ASN A 461 10.78 35.14 -9.77
C ASN A 461 9.28 34.92 -9.55
N LEU A 462 8.47 35.65 -10.31
CA LEU A 462 7.01 35.62 -10.15
C LEU A 462 6.40 34.26 -10.39
N ILE A 463 6.94 33.46 -11.33
CA ILE A 463 6.44 32.12 -11.63
C ILE A 463 6.67 31.19 -10.43
N VAL A 464 7.87 31.25 -9.85
CA VAL A 464 8.22 30.46 -8.66
C VAL A 464 7.37 30.89 -7.47
N ASP A 465 7.27 32.19 -7.19
CA ASP A 465 6.53 32.70 -6.02
C ASP A 465 5.03 32.39 -6.11
N ARG A 466 4.45 32.55 -7.32
CA ARG A 466 3.07 32.14 -7.62
C ARG A 466 2.88 30.63 -7.43
N GLY A 467 3.74 29.82 -8.03
CA GLY A 467 3.63 28.36 -7.95
C GLY A 467 3.73 27.84 -6.52
N MET A 468 4.63 28.41 -5.72
CA MET A 468 4.75 28.09 -4.29
C MET A 468 3.51 28.48 -3.50
N ALA A 469 2.94 29.66 -3.76
CA ALA A 469 1.71 30.10 -3.10
C ALA A 469 0.54 29.17 -3.41
N LEU A 470 0.35 28.80 -4.67
CA LEU A 470 -0.69 27.84 -5.08
C LEU A 470 -0.46 26.46 -4.49
N HIS A 471 0.76 25.96 -4.46
CA HIS A 471 1.10 24.67 -3.85
C HIS A 471 0.73 24.62 -2.36
N LYS A 472 1.04 25.67 -1.61
CA LYS A 472 0.65 25.82 -0.21
C LYS A 472 -0.88 25.81 -0.04
N MET A 473 -1.61 26.59 -0.85
CA MET A 473 -3.07 26.65 -0.77
C MET A 473 -3.74 25.33 -1.15
N ILE A 474 -3.27 24.66 -2.19
CA ILE A 474 -3.76 23.33 -2.61
C ILE A 474 -3.65 22.34 -1.45
N ARG A 475 -2.50 22.30 -0.81
CA ARG A 475 -2.23 21.34 0.29
C ARG A 475 -3.07 21.69 1.53
N LEU A 476 -3.14 22.95 1.91
CA LEU A 476 -3.90 23.37 3.08
C LEU A 476 -5.40 23.18 2.90
N VAL A 477 -5.98 23.55 1.76
CA VAL A 477 -7.41 23.37 1.53
C VAL A 477 -7.79 21.88 1.44
N THR A 478 -6.91 21.05 0.92
CA THR A 478 -7.10 19.58 0.89
C THR A 478 -7.06 19.00 2.30
N LEU A 479 -6.10 19.40 3.14
CA LEU A 479 -6.00 18.99 4.54
C LEU A 479 -7.17 19.50 5.38
N SER A 480 -7.54 20.75 5.26
CA SER A 480 -8.55 21.38 6.11
C SER A 480 -9.97 20.90 5.88
N THR A 481 -10.21 20.19 4.77
CA THR A 481 -11.53 19.64 4.40
C THR A 481 -11.68 18.13 4.65
N ILE A 482 -10.75 17.46 5.30
CA ILE A 482 -10.79 16.01 5.59
C ILE A 482 -12.02 15.61 6.41
N ASN A 483 -12.49 14.35 6.24
CA ASN A 483 -13.45 13.72 7.16
C ASN A 483 -12.91 12.42 7.78
N GLY A 484 -11.67 12.07 7.54
CA GLY A 484 -10.99 10.89 8.06
C GLY A 484 -9.50 11.14 8.20
N GLY A 485 -8.81 11.22 7.08
CA GLY A 485 -7.37 11.41 7.06
C GLY A 485 -6.85 12.22 5.88
N TYR A 486 -5.55 12.43 5.91
CA TYR A 486 -4.77 13.15 4.91
C TYR A 486 -3.51 12.34 4.59
N LEU A 487 -3.09 12.35 3.33
CA LEU A 487 -1.88 11.68 2.87
C LEU A 487 -0.97 12.64 2.13
N ASN A 488 0.32 12.57 2.44
CA ASN A 488 1.40 13.18 1.69
C ASN A 488 2.36 12.10 1.18
N PHE A 489 2.75 12.18 -0.09
CA PHE A 489 3.82 11.34 -0.62
C PHE A 489 5.19 11.98 -0.36
N MET A 490 6.15 11.17 0.00
CA MET A 490 7.52 11.49 0.36
C MET A 490 8.19 12.47 -0.62
N GLY A 491 8.56 13.65 -0.13
CA GLY A 491 9.18 14.74 -0.89
C GLY A 491 8.20 15.80 -1.37
N ASN A 492 6.91 15.49 -1.51
CA ASN A 492 5.92 16.47 -1.98
C ASN A 492 5.69 17.59 -0.98
N GLU A 493 5.91 17.35 0.32
CA GLU A 493 5.79 18.33 1.39
C GLU A 493 6.73 19.54 1.21
N PHE A 494 7.90 19.33 0.65
CA PHE A 494 8.84 20.44 0.36
C PHE A 494 8.93 20.80 -1.13
N GLY A 495 8.05 20.21 -1.96
CA GLY A 495 8.02 20.50 -3.40
C GLY A 495 9.17 19.87 -4.17
N HIS A 496 9.52 18.60 -3.88
CA HIS A 496 10.51 17.87 -4.66
C HIS A 496 10.12 17.91 -6.16
N PRO A 497 11.00 18.42 -7.05
CA PRO A 497 10.58 18.77 -8.40
C PRO A 497 10.48 17.59 -9.36
N GLU A 498 11.23 16.53 -9.10
CA GLU A 498 11.42 15.46 -10.07
C GLU A 498 10.32 14.41 -9.98
N TRP A 499 9.98 13.85 -11.14
CA TRP A 499 9.13 12.66 -11.25
C TRP A 499 9.85 11.41 -10.73
N ILE A 500 9.11 10.30 -10.62
CA ILE A 500 9.64 9.00 -10.19
C ILE A 500 9.89 8.15 -11.42
N ASP A 501 11.11 7.68 -11.59
CA ASP A 501 11.49 6.72 -12.63
C ASP A 501 12.55 5.75 -12.08
N PHE A 502 12.15 4.49 -11.90
CA PHE A 502 13.04 3.45 -11.39
C PHE A 502 14.05 2.99 -12.45
N PRO A 503 15.19 2.41 -12.05
CA PRO A 503 16.16 1.86 -12.97
C PRO A 503 15.54 0.87 -13.94
N ARG A 504 15.68 1.12 -15.22
CA ARG A 504 15.20 0.30 -16.34
C ARG A 504 16.05 0.50 -17.58
N GLN A 505 15.92 -0.37 -18.57
CA GLN A 505 16.70 -0.28 -19.80
C GLN A 505 16.54 1.11 -20.49
N GLY A 506 15.33 1.66 -20.50
CA GLY A 506 15.05 2.93 -21.19
C GLY A 506 15.69 4.18 -20.55
N ASN A 507 16.18 4.10 -19.31
CA ASN A 507 16.90 5.19 -18.64
C ASN A 507 18.35 4.83 -18.27
N GLY A 508 18.92 3.78 -18.89
CA GLY A 508 20.29 3.34 -18.63
C GLY A 508 20.51 2.78 -17.22
N TRP A 509 19.48 2.22 -16.61
CA TRP A 509 19.48 1.68 -15.24
C TRP A 509 19.81 2.72 -14.17
N SER A 510 19.46 3.98 -14.40
CA SER A 510 19.75 5.12 -13.54
C SER A 510 18.86 5.17 -12.31
N TYR A 511 19.46 5.46 -11.15
CA TYR A 511 18.75 5.75 -9.89
C TYR A 511 18.44 7.24 -9.70
N LYS A 512 18.77 8.09 -10.66
CA LYS A 512 18.65 9.55 -10.55
C LYS A 512 17.26 9.99 -10.09
N TYR A 513 16.20 9.37 -10.62
CA TYR A 513 14.81 9.69 -10.32
C TYR A 513 14.15 8.69 -9.34
N ALA A 514 14.93 7.76 -8.77
CA ALA A 514 14.49 6.80 -7.77
C ALA A 514 15.07 7.12 -6.39
N ARG A 515 15.10 8.39 -6.04
CA ARG A 515 15.61 8.93 -4.78
C ARG A 515 14.87 10.17 -4.36
N ARG A 516 15.10 10.65 -3.14
CA ARG A 516 14.66 11.96 -2.68
C ARG A 516 15.87 12.84 -2.36
N GLN A 517 15.87 14.06 -2.88
CA GLN A 517 16.97 15.02 -2.69
C GLN A 517 16.69 15.88 -1.45
N TRP A 518 17.00 15.34 -0.28
CA TRP A 518 16.78 16.00 1.01
C TRP A 518 17.60 17.27 1.19
N ASP A 519 18.73 17.39 0.53
CA ASP A 519 19.54 18.61 0.50
C ASP A 519 18.77 19.83 -0.02
N LEU A 520 17.76 19.64 -0.87
CA LEU A 520 16.94 20.75 -1.35
C LEU A 520 16.21 21.47 -0.20
N VAL A 521 15.66 20.73 0.75
CA VAL A 521 14.96 21.30 1.90
C VAL A 521 15.92 21.64 3.05
N ASP A 522 17.06 20.97 3.14
CA ASP A 522 18.04 21.19 4.21
C ASP A 522 18.92 22.42 3.96
N ARG A 523 19.07 22.83 2.72
CA ARG A 523 19.87 24.03 2.36
C ARG A 523 19.15 25.32 2.72
N ASN A 524 19.84 26.16 3.50
CA ASN A 524 19.30 27.44 4.00
C ASN A 524 19.14 28.51 2.92
N ASP A 525 19.77 28.37 1.78
CA ASP A 525 19.74 29.33 0.67
C ASP A 525 18.63 29.03 -0.34
N LEU A 526 17.90 27.91 -0.20
CA LEU A 526 16.87 27.49 -1.15
C LEU A 526 15.44 27.70 -0.60
N LYS A 527 14.53 28.02 -1.51
CA LYS A 527 13.10 28.26 -1.21
C LYS A 527 12.32 27.01 -0.82
N TYR A 528 12.85 25.79 -1.08
CA TYR A 528 12.21 24.53 -0.65
C TYR A 528 11.95 24.50 0.85
N GLN A 529 12.77 25.18 1.66
CA GLN A 529 12.51 25.33 3.10
C GLN A 529 11.19 26.01 3.42
N TYR A 530 10.74 26.95 2.60
CA TYR A 530 9.46 27.64 2.81
C TYR A 530 8.28 26.69 2.62
N LEU A 531 8.38 25.75 1.67
CA LEU A 531 7.37 24.73 1.45
C LEU A 531 7.37 23.69 2.57
N GLY A 532 8.55 23.19 2.96
CA GLY A 532 8.68 22.22 4.06
C GLY A 532 8.19 22.80 5.40
N ALA A 533 8.59 24.02 5.74
CA ALA A 533 8.13 24.70 6.96
C ALA A 533 6.62 24.96 6.95
N PHE A 534 6.03 25.26 5.80
CA PHE A 534 4.58 25.42 5.68
C PHE A 534 3.85 24.09 5.91
N ASP A 535 4.33 22.99 5.32
CA ASP A 535 3.76 21.67 5.52
C ASP A 535 3.81 21.26 7.00
N GLU A 536 4.97 21.37 7.63
CA GLU A 536 5.14 21.13 9.06
C GLU A 536 4.12 21.94 9.89
N ALA A 537 4.02 23.23 9.63
CA ALA A 537 3.10 24.11 10.36
C ALA A 537 1.63 23.70 10.18
N MET A 538 1.18 23.41 8.94
CA MET A 538 -0.21 23.03 8.71
C MET A 538 -0.56 21.68 9.33
N ILE A 539 0.36 20.71 9.29
CA ILE A 539 0.17 19.40 9.91
C ILE A 539 0.09 19.56 11.43
N HIS A 540 0.99 20.32 12.05
CA HIS A 540 0.95 20.56 13.50
C HIS A 540 -0.32 21.27 13.96
N VAL A 541 -0.81 22.26 13.21
CA VAL A 541 -2.08 22.93 13.54
C VAL A 541 -3.24 21.94 13.61
N VAL A 542 -3.34 21.05 12.64
CA VAL A 542 -4.43 20.06 12.57
C VAL A 542 -4.21 18.91 13.57
N SER A 543 -2.98 18.44 13.75
CA SER A 543 -2.67 17.33 14.67
C SER A 543 -2.99 17.64 16.14
N GLN A 544 -2.94 18.90 16.52
CA GLN A 544 -3.28 19.36 17.87
C GLN A 544 -4.81 19.37 18.12
N LYS A 545 -5.63 19.27 17.08
CA LYS A 545 -7.09 19.34 17.16
C LYS A 545 -7.68 17.94 17.19
N LYS A 546 -8.00 17.46 18.39
CA LYS A 546 -8.67 16.15 18.55
C LYS A 546 -10.02 16.14 17.84
N LYS A 547 -10.26 15.11 17.02
CA LYS A 547 -11.49 14.93 16.25
C LYS A 547 -11.73 16.03 15.18
N PHE A 548 -10.68 16.70 14.73
CA PHE A 548 -10.78 17.71 13.68
C PHE A 548 -11.57 17.23 12.47
N GLU A 549 -11.30 16.00 12.02
CA GLU A 549 -11.94 15.36 10.87
C GLU A 549 -13.46 15.13 11.05
N ARG A 550 -13.95 15.17 12.29
CA ARG A 550 -15.38 14.99 12.62
C ARG A 550 -16.11 16.31 12.86
N THR A 551 -15.38 17.40 13.02
CA THR A 551 -15.98 18.71 13.22
C THR A 551 -16.59 19.20 11.92
N PRO A 552 -17.84 19.69 11.94
CA PRO A 552 -18.48 20.24 10.75
C PRO A 552 -17.70 21.43 10.15
N ILE A 553 -17.76 21.52 8.83
CA ILE A 553 -17.24 22.68 8.11
C ILE A 553 -18.36 23.69 7.97
N VAL A 554 -18.18 24.90 8.51
CA VAL A 554 -19.12 26.01 8.40
C VAL A 554 -18.63 26.96 7.33
N LYS A 555 -19.19 26.86 6.13
CA LYS A 555 -18.83 27.73 5.01
C LYS A 555 -19.29 29.17 5.28
N LEU A 556 -18.39 30.13 5.23
CA LEU A 556 -18.64 31.54 5.48
C LEU A 556 -18.67 32.35 4.18
N CYS A 557 -17.76 32.06 3.26
CA CYS A 557 -17.63 32.75 1.98
C CYS A 557 -17.22 31.78 0.89
N GLU A 558 -17.87 31.88 -0.24
CA GLU A 558 -17.56 31.15 -1.47
C GLU A 558 -17.87 32.10 -2.64
N ASN A 559 -16.84 32.82 -3.10
CA ASN A 559 -17.00 33.88 -4.10
C ASN A 559 -16.09 33.59 -5.31
N ASP A 560 -16.71 33.14 -6.40
CA ASP A 560 -16.00 32.85 -7.65
C ASP A 560 -15.47 34.11 -8.35
N GLY A 561 -16.13 35.26 -8.18
CA GLY A 561 -15.71 36.53 -8.80
C GLY A 561 -14.47 37.13 -8.16
N ASP A 562 -14.33 37.00 -6.87
CA ASP A 562 -13.14 37.43 -6.10
C ASP A 562 -12.16 36.29 -5.88
N GLN A 563 -12.55 35.04 -6.22
CA GLN A 563 -11.79 33.82 -6.00
C GLN A 563 -11.41 33.60 -4.53
N VAL A 564 -12.34 33.92 -3.62
CA VAL A 564 -12.16 33.79 -2.17
C VAL A 564 -13.00 32.66 -1.63
N LEU A 565 -12.38 31.81 -0.81
CA LEU A 565 -13.02 30.77 -0.02
C LEU A 565 -12.70 30.99 1.45
N ALA A 566 -13.73 30.98 2.29
CA ALA A 566 -13.53 31.03 3.74
C ALA A 566 -14.52 30.12 4.47
N PHE A 567 -14.03 29.40 5.47
CA PHE A 567 -14.84 28.54 6.31
C PHE A 567 -14.25 28.41 7.71
N LEU A 568 -15.13 28.14 8.67
CA LEU A 568 -14.76 27.77 10.04
C LEU A 568 -14.76 26.26 10.18
N ARG A 569 -13.80 25.77 10.92
CA ARG A 569 -13.76 24.38 11.36
C ARG A 569 -13.08 24.29 12.72
N ASP A 570 -13.79 23.76 13.72
CA ASP A 570 -13.39 23.87 15.12
C ASP A 570 -13.24 25.37 15.50
N ASP A 571 -12.16 25.76 16.13
CA ASP A 571 -11.80 27.15 16.44
C ASP A 571 -10.88 27.80 15.38
N LEU A 572 -10.74 27.17 14.21
CA LEU A 572 -9.89 27.63 13.12
C LEU A 572 -10.71 28.27 12.01
N LEU A 573 -10.30 29.48 11.61
CA LEU A 573 -10.80 30.18 10.43
C LEU A 573 -9.81 29.97 9.28
N PHE A 574 -10.24 29.27 8.22
CA PHE A 574 -9.49 29.10 7.00
C PHE A 574 -9.94 30.12 5.96
N VAL A 575 -8.99 30.88 5.40
CA VAL A 575 -9.23 31.90 4.38
C VAL A 575 -8.25 31.68 3.23
N PHE A 576 -8.79 31.55 2.02
CA PHE A 576 -8.01 31.35 0.81
C PHE A 576 -8.35 32.46 -0.19
N ASN A 577 -7.33 33.13 -0.70
CA ASN A 577 -7.43 34.05 -1.83
C ASN A 577 -6.70 33.40 -3.02
N PHE A 578 -7.44 32.82 -3.95
CA PHE A 578 -6.91 32.21 -5.17
C PHE A 578 -6.73 33.23 -6.30
N HIS A 579 -7.13 34.50 -6.08
CA HIS A 579 -7.06 35.49 -7.13
C HIS A 579 -5.60 35.87 -7.46
N PRO A 580 -5.17 35.75 -8.73
CA PRO A 580 -3.75 35.97 -9.07
C PRO A 580 -3.29 37.43 -8.97
N PHE A 581 -4.21 38.42 -9.00
CA PHE A 581 -3.87 39.82 -9.10
C PHE A 581 -4.48 40.71 -8.01
N LYS A 582 -5.50 40.28 -7.29
CA LYS A 582 -6.21 41.10 -6.32
C LYS A 582 -5.86 40.73 -4.88
N SER A 583 -5.55 41.76 -4.10
CA SER A 583 -5.53 41.71 -2.65
C SER A 583 -6.71 42.52 -2.11
N PHE A 584 -7.29 42.07 -1.01
CA PHE A 584 -8.48 42.69 -0.44
C PHE A 584 -8.20 43.22 0.95
N ASN A 585 -8.68 44.43 1.23
CA ASN A 585 -8.66 45.07 2.55
C ASN A 585 -10.08 45.14 3.10
N GLY A 586 -10.27 44.76 4.37
CA GLY A 586 -11.59 44.80 5.01
C GLY A 586 -12.63 43.93 4.30
N TYR A 587 -12.23 42.78 3.83
CA TYR A 587 -13.12 41.83 3.12
C TYR A 587 -14.20 41.29 4.08
N GLY A 588 -15.46 41.48 3.71
CA GLY A 588 -16.60 41.10 4.52
C GLY A 588 -17.26 39.80 4.07
#